data_defa7c177e1e76de413ef250220f3cd3
#
_entry.id   defa7c177e1e76de413ef250220f3cd3
#
_cell.length_a   1.000
_cell.length_b   1.000
_cell.length_c   1.000
_cell.angle_alpha   90.00
_cell.angle_beta   90.00
_cell.angle_gamma   90.00
#
_symmetry.space_group_name_H-M   'P 1'
#
loop_
_entity.id
_entity.type
_entity.pdbx_description
1 polymer ?
#
loop_
_entity_poly.entity_id
_entity_poly.type
_entity_poly.pdbx_seq_one_letter_code
_entity_poly.pdbx_strand_id
1 'polypeptide(L)'
;LWAMIEGGKASPGTKTVALRADIDALPVEEHTGLSFCSQTPGVMHACGHDCHIAMLLGGIRMLMARREDLKGNVKIIFQAADESCHGAQYSIEHGFLDNVDAIYGTHIWGELDAPFMNFEPGPRMASCDNFRIEIEGVSAHGSTPHQGVDAILTAAYIITEIQAVVSRMNDPLNPLVVTVGRITGGQRF
;
A
#
# COMPACT_ATOMS: atom_id res chain seq x y z
N LEU A 1 3.34 -6.28 13.76
CA LEU A 1 3.50 -6.05 15.20
C LEU A 1 2.30 -5.29 15.74
N TRP A 2 1.80 -5.69 16.92
CA TRP A 2 0.80 -4.90 17.63
C TRP A 2 1.09 -4.85 19.13
N ALA A 3 0.53 -3.83 19.79
CA ALA A 3 0.59 -3.66 21.24
C ALA A 3 -0.73 -3.04 21.74
N MET A 4 -1.01 -3.21 23.06
CA MET A 4 -2.20 -2.67 23.69
C MET A 4 -1.81 -1.61 24.72
N ILE A 5 -2.46 -0.45 24.67
CA ILE A 5 -2.47 0.57 25.72
C ILE A 5 -3.82 0.40 26.44
N GLU A 6 -3.79 -0.16 27.62
CA GLU A 6 -4.97 -0.26 28.48
C GLU A 6 -5.19 1.08 29.19
N GLY A 7 -6.36 1.66 29.03
CA GLY A 7 -6.69 2.94 29.65
C GLY A 7 -6.90 2.78 31.18
N GLY A 8 -6.39 3.75 31.95
CA GLY A 8 -6.51 3.72 33.40
C GLY A 8 -7.96 3.78 33.94
N LYS A 9 -8.91 4.29 33.10
CA LYS A 9 -10.35 4.31 33.41
C LYS A 9 -11.14 3.28 32.58
N ALA A 10 -10.47 2.34 31.92
CA ALA A 10 -11.13 1.27 31.20
C ALA A 10 -11.73 0.24 32.19
N SER A 11 -12.86 -0.36 31.82
CA SER A 11 -13.55 -1.37 32.58
C SER A 11 -13.91 -2.57 31.68
N PRO A 12 -14.30 -3.72 32.21
CA PRO A 12 -14.75 -4.85 31.39
C PRO A 12 -15.82 -4.42 30.38
N GLY A 13 -15.60 -4.77 29.10
CA GLY A 13 -16.49 -4.39 27.99
C GLY A 13 -16.25 -2.98 27.42
N THR A 14 -15.20 -2.29 27.87
CA THR A 14 -14.81 -0.99 27.27
C THR A 14 -14.32 -1.19 25.83
N LYS A 15 -14.67 -0.23 24.98
CA LYS A 15 -14.29 -0.24 23.57
C LYS A 15 -12.78 -0.08 23.37
N THR A 16 -12.30 -0.72 22.30
CA THR A 16 -10.93 -0.66 21.84
C THR A 16 -10.88 0.01 20.46
N VAL A 17 -10.08 1.05 20.35
CA VAL A 17 -9.77 1.70 19.08
C VAL A 17 -8.37 1.30 18.64
N ALA A 18 -8.20 0.90 17.38
CA ALA A 18 -6.89 0.67 16.82
C ALA A 18 -6.36 1.91 16.10
N LEU A 19 -5.06 2.15 16.25
CA LEU A 19 -4.30 3.10 15.44
C LEU A 19 -3.28 2.33 14.60
N ARG A 20 -3.29 2.53 13.29
CA ARG A 20 -2.48 1.79 12.32
C ARG A 20 -1.47 2.70 11.63
N ALA A 21 -0.25 2.23 11.51
CA ALA A 21 0.72 2.71 10.52
C ALA A 21 1.24 1.52 9.71
N ASP A 22 1.36 1.69 8.41
CA ASP A 22 2.16 0.85 7.54
C ASP A 22 3.65 1.13 7.77
N ILE A 23 4.52 0.16 7.46
CA ILE A 23 5.94 0.25 7.83
C ILE A 23 6.90 -0.21 6.73
N ASP A 24 6.40 -0.71 5.62
CA ASP A 24 7.23 -1.23 4.55
C ASP A 24 7.77 -0.12 3.64
N ALA A 25 8.91 -0.40 3.04
CA ALA A 25 9.58 0.43 2.05
C ALA A 25 9.44 -0.19 0.65
N LEU A 26 9.72 0.59 -0.36
CA LEU A 26 9.65 0.22 -1.76
C LEU A 26 11.04 -0.06 -2.34
N PRO A 27 11.16 -0.96 -3.33
CA PRO A 27 12.40 -1.23 -4.06
C PRO A 27 12.69 -0.10 -5.08
N VAL A 28 12.96 1.10 -4.56
CA VAL A 28 13.22 2.32 -5.31
C VAL A 28 14.52 2.95 -4.81
N GLU A 29 15.38 3.40 -5.71
CA GLU A 29 16.58 4.14 -5.35
C GLU A 29 16.23 5.55 -4.90
N GLU A 30 16.76 5.97 -3.76
CA GLU A 30 16.51 7.31 -3.22
C GLU A 30 17.48 8.35 -3.77
N HIS A 31 16.95 9.43 -4.32
CA HIS A 31 17.71 10.57 -4.86
C HIS A 31 17.35 11.90 -4.20
N THR A 32 16.84 11.87 -2.98
CA THR A 32 16.38 13.10 -2.26
C THR A 32 17.52 13.99 -1.83
N GLY A 33 18.72 13.44 -1.57
CA GLY A 33 19.86 14.19 -1.03
C GLY A 33 19.68 14.67 0.41
N LEU A 34 18.69 14.17 1.14
CA LEU A 34 18.42 14.52 2.52
C LEU A 34 19.44 13.85 3.46
N SER A 35 19.72 14.50 4.58
CA SER A 35 20.66 13.98 5.60
C SER A 35 20.18 12.69 6.29
N PHE A 36 18.91 12.36 6.14
CA PHE A 36 18.25 11.17 6.68
C PHE A 36 17.73 10.23 5.56
N CYS A 37 18.32 10.29 4.38
CA CYS A 37 17.99 9.38 3.29
C CYS A 37 18.27 7.91 3.67
N SER A 38 17.69 7.00 2.89
CA SER A 38 17.91 5.56 3.06
C SER A 38 19.40 5.22 3.02
N GLN A 39 19.82 4.34 3.92
CA GLN A 39 21.16 3.78 3.93
C GLN A 39 21.25 2.41 3.23
N THR A 40 20.12 1.93 2.71
CA THR A 40 20.00 0.68 1.98
C THR A 40 19.83 0.98 0.49
N PRO A 41 20.86 0.77 -0.35
CA PRO A 41 20.77 1.02 -1.78
C PRO A 41 19.56 0.30 -2.41
N GLY A 42 18.87 0.98 -3.31
CA GLY A 42 17.71 0.42 -4.01
C GLY A 42 16.45 0.29 -3.16
N VAL A 43 16.41 0.85 -1.95
CA VAL A 43 15.23 0.78 -1.07
C VAL A 43 14.98 2.13 -0.43
N MET A 44 13.75 2.65 -0.52
CA MET A 44 13.36 3.89 0.17
C MET A 44 11.88 3.87 0.59
N HIS A 45 11.53 4.74 1.51
CA HIS A 45 10.12 5.04 1.85
C HIS A 45 9.49 6.01 0.83
N ALA A 46 9.27 5.55 -0.42
CA ALA A 46 8.71 6.39 -1.48
C ALA A 46 7.21 6.67 -1.31
N CYS A 47 6.51 5.91 -0.47
CA CYS A 47 5.10 6.13 -0.14
C CYS A 47 4.90 6.90 1.19
N GLY A 48 5.98 7.20 1.92
CA GLY A 48 5.95 8.01 3.14
C GLY A 48 5.55 7.26 4.42
N HIS A 49 5.69 5.94 4.42
CA HIS A 49 5.36 5.12 5.60
C HIS A 49 6.27 5.43 6.81
N ASP A 50 7.47 5.94 6.60
CA ASP A 50 8.34 6.48 7.64
C ASP A 50 7.69 7.63 8.41
N CYS A 51 6.98 8.52 7.71
CA CYS A 51 6.18 9.58 8.34
C CYS A 51 5.01 9.00 9.14
N HIS A 52 4.35 7.96 8.64
CA HIS A 52 3.25 7.30 9.35
C HIS A 52 3.75 6.65 10.64
N ILE A 53 4.90 5.99 10.60
CA ILE A 53 5.57 5.44 11.79
C ILE A 53 5.88 6.56 12.80
N ALA A 54 6.48 7.65 12.34
CA ALA A 54 6.85 8.77 13.19
C ALA A 54 5.61 9.41 13.86
N MET A 55 4.53 9.62 13.10
CA MET A 55 3.26 10.13 13.62
C MET A 55 2.66 9.19 14.67
N LEU A 56 2.62 7.89 14.40
CA LEU A 56 2.08 6.91 15.34
C LEU A 56 2.92 6.84 16.63
N LEU A 57 4.25 6.87 16.53
CA LEU A 57 5.15 6.92 17.70
C LEU A 57 4.93 8.19 18.54
N GLY A 58 4.71 9.32 17.88
CA GLY A 58 4.33 10.57 18.55
C GLY A 58 2.99 10.44 19.30
N GLY A 59 1.99 9.85 18.62
CA GLY A 59 0.68 9.56 19.21
C GLY A 59 0.75 8.63 20.42
N ILE A 60 1.56 7.57 20.34
CA ILE A 60 1.80 6.66 21.46
C ILE A 60 2.34 7.41 22.67
N ARG A 61 3.33 8.29 22.49
CA ARG A 61 3.89 9.08 23.60
C ARG A 61 2.84 9.97 24.25
N MET A 62 1.97 10.61 23.45
CA MET A 62 0.87 11.43 23.95
C MET A 62 -0.17 10.62 24.72
N LEU A 63 -0.54 9.45 24.21
CA LEU A 63 -1.48 8.54 24.85
C LEU A 63 -0.92 7.99 26.16
N MET A 64 0.34 7.58 26.18
CA MET A 64 1.00 7.07 27.40
C MET A 64 1.11 8.14 28.49
N ALA A 65 1.38 9.39 28.11
CA ALA A 65 1.41 10.51 29.08
C ALA A 65 0.04 10.78 29.73
N ARG A 66 -1.05 10.36 29.09
CA ARG A 66 -2.43 10.52 29.58
C ARG A 66 -3.16 9.21 29.82
N ARG A 67 -2.42 8.10 29.93
CA ARG A 67 -2.98 6.75 30.03
C ARG A 67 -4.03 6.64 31.13
N GLU A 68 -3.78 7.23 32.29
CA GLU A 68 -4.68 7.18 33.46
C GLU A 68 -6.03 7.91 33.23
N ASP A 69 -6.11 8.75 32.21
CA ASP A 69 -7.34 9.46 31.83
C ASP A 69 -8.15 8.74 30.75
N LEU A 70 -7.56 7.77 30.08
CA LEU A 70 -8.21 7.05 28.97
C LEU A 70 -9.34 6.18 29.50
N LYS A 71 -10.54 6.37 28.93
CA LYS A 71 -11.76 5.59 29.25
C LYS A 71 -11.90 4.34 28.38
N GLY A 72 -11.04 4.13 27.39
CA GLY A 72 -11.00 3.05 26.44
C GLY A 72 -9.61 2.50 26.26
N ASN A 73 -9.49 1.40 25.53
CA ASN A 73 -8.22 0.81 25.16
C ASN A 73 -7.79 1.30 23.78
N VAL A 74 -6.48 1.38 23.54
CA VAL A 74 -5.93 1.72 22.26
C VAL A 74 -4.99 0.61 21.79
N LYS A 75 -5.34 -0.05 20.70
CA LYS A 75 -4.49 -1.05 20.05
C LYS A 75 -3.62 -0.37 19.01
N ILE A 76 -2.33 -0.51 19.14
CA ILE A 76 -1.35 0.04 18.21
C ILE A 76 -0.98 -1.05 17.22
N ILE A 77 -1.03 -0.75 15.92
CA ILE A 77 -0.74 -1.72 14.85
C ILE A 77 0.32 -1.11 13.92
N PHE A 78 1.46 -1.80 13.79
CA PHE A 78 2.44 -1.57 12.76
C PHE A 78 2.30 -2.69 11.72
N GLN A 79 1.78 -2.34 10.55
CA GLN A 79 1.49 -3.27 9.47
C GLN A 79 2.61 -3.27 8.45
N ALA A 80 3.15 -4.44 8.14
CA ALA A 80 4.05 -4.66 7.01
C ALA A 80 3.28 -5.02 5.74
N ALA A 81 3.94 -5.01 4.60
CA ALA A 81 3.44 -5.51 3.33
C ALA A 81 2.18 -4.79 2.80
N ASP A 82 2.07 -3.49 3.04
CA ASP A 82 1.02 -2.64 2.49
C ASP A 82 1.15 -2.57 0.96
N GLU A 83 2.35 -2.27 0.48
CA GLU A 83 2.67 -2.12 -0.94
C GLU A 83 2.48 -3.41 -1.76
N SER A 84 2.50 -4.56 -1.11
CA SER A 84 2.21 -5.84 -1.75
C SER A 84 0.72 -6.22 -1.72
N CYS A 85 -0.14 -5.40 -1.10
CA CYS A 85 -1.58 -5.61 -0.90
C CYS A 85 -1.94 -6.87 -0.06
N HIS A 86 -0.97 -7.43 0.69
CA HIS A 86 -1.18 -8.65 1.49
C HIS A 86 -1.16 -8.38 3.00
N GLY A 87 -0.60 -7.25 3.43
CA GLY A 87 -0.36 -6.96 4.84
C GLY A 87 -1.63 -6.82 5.68
N ALA A 88 -2.68 -6.24 5.11
CA ALA A 88 -3.97 -6.10 5.79
C ALA A 88 -4.62 -7.47 6.04
N GLN A 89 -4.66 -8.31 5.01
CA GLN A 89 -5.20 -9.67 5.14
C GLN A 89 -4.41 -10.48 6.16
N TYR A 90 -3.09 -10.46 6.08
CA TYR A 90 -2.22 -11.11 7.07
C TYR A 90 -2.54 -10.65 8.50
N SER A 91 -2.72 -9.34 8.68
CA SER A 91 -3.03 -8.77 10.00
C SER A 91 -4.37 -9.26 10.54
N ILE A 92 -5.38 -9.39 9.68
CA ILE A 92 -6.70 -9.94 10.04
C ILE A 92 -6.57 -11.41 10.45
N GLU A 93 -5.93 -12.22 9.61
CA GLU A 93 -5.76 -13.65 9.84
C GLU A 93 -4.96 -13.98 11.13
N HIS A 94 -4.09 -13.04 11.57
CA HIS A 94 -3.28 -13.18 12.77
C HIS A 94 -3.84 -12.42 13.99
N GLY A 95 -5.12 -12.06 13.95
CA GLY A 95 -5.84 -11.52 15.11
C GLY A 95 -5.48 -10.09 15.49
N PHE A 96 -4.86 -9.31 14.59
CA PHE A 96 -4.52 -7.91 14.89
C PHE A 96 -5.77 -7.07 15.14
N LEU A 97 -6.90 -7.43 14.53
CA LEU A 97 -8.18 -6.73 14.70
C LEU A 97 -9.12 -7.40 15.71
N ASP A 98 -8.66 -8.45 16.41
CA ASP A 98 -9.49 -9.08 17.44
C ASP A 98 -9.81 -8.11 18.57
N ASN A 99 -11.10 -8.02 18.90
CA ASN A 99 -11.65 -7.13 19.91
C ASN A 99 -11.38 -5.62 19.62
N VAL A 100 -11.30 -5.23 18.35
CA VAL A 100 -11.21 -3.83 17.90
C VAL A 100 -12.59 -3.36 17.43
N ASP A 101 -13.09 -2.27 18.00
CA ASP A 101 -14.39 -1.68 17.64
C ASP A 101 -14.28 -0.69 16.47
N ALA A 102 -13.13 -0.02 16.35
CA ALA A 102 -12.84 0.91 15.25
C ALA A 102 -11.34 0.99 15.00
N ILE A 103 -10.96 1.26 13.75
CA ILE A 103 -9.56 1.43 13.36
C ILE A 103 -9.39 2.76 12.62
N TYR A 104 -8.29 3.45 12.92
CA TYR A 104 -7.87 4.66 12.22
C TYR A 104 -6.45 4.49 11.69
N GLY A 105 -6.26 4.85 10.42
CA GLY A 105 -4.97 5.03 9.78
C GLY A 105 -4.94 6.41 9.12
N THR A 106 -3.77 7.02 9.05
CA THR A 106 -3.55 8.25 8.29
C THR A 106 -2.59 7.96 7.16
N HIS A 107 -2.75 8.64 6.04
CA HIS A 107 -1.80 8.60 4.94
C HIS A 107 -1.37 10.04 4.62
N ILE A 108 -0.08 10.27 4.45
CA ILE A 108 0.40 11.55 3.93
C ILE A 108 0.06 11.63 2.44
N TRP A 109 -0.15 12.84 1.94
CA TRP A 109 -0.51 13.09 0.55
C TRP A 109 0.27 14.29 0.02
N GLY A 110 1.04 14.09 -1.03
CA GLY A 110 1.98 15.09 -1.54
C GLY A 110 1.33 16.38 -2.02
N GLU A 111 0.07 16.31 -2.46
CA GLU A 111 -0.71 17.45 -2.93
C GLU A 111 -1.49 18.17 -1.83
N LEU A 112 -1.42 17.68 -0.59
CA LEU A 112 -2.10 18.30 0.56
C LEU A 112 -1.09 19.04 1.43
N ASP A 113 -1.13 20.35 1.40
CA ASP A 113 -0.23 21.21 2.18
C ASP A 113 -0.43 21.04 3.69
N ALA A 114 0.67 20.97 4.42
CA ALA A 114 0.60 21.04 5.90
C ALA A 114 0.14 22.46 6.34
N PRO A 115 -0.69 22.56 7.39
CA PRO A 115 -1.14 21.54 8.33
C PRO A 115 -2.52 20.94 8.02
N PHE A 116 -2.94 20.96 6.78
CA PHE A 116 -4.28 20.51 6.41
C PHE A 116 -4.42 18.99 6.53
N MET A 117 -5.62 18.55 6.90
CA MET A 117 -6.03 17.15 6.96
C MET A 117 -7.41 17.01 6.31
N ASN A 118 -7.61 15.91 5.61
CA ASN A 118 -8.90 15.61 5.00
C ASN A 118 -9.59 14.48 5.74
N PHE A 119 -10.79 14.73 6.27
CA PHE A 119 -11.64 13.81 7.03
C PHE A 119 -13.04 13.65 6.41
N GLU A 120 -13.23 14.02 5.16
CA GLU A 120 -14.54 13.86 4.53
C GLU A 120 -15.00 12.40 4.55
N PRO A 121 -16.27 12.13 4.86
CA PRO A 121 -16.80 10.78 4.81
C PRO A 121 -16.91 10.29 3.36
N GLY A 122 -16.89 8.97 3.19
CA GLY A 122 -17.04 8.33 1.90
C GLY A 122 -15.79 7.55 1.44
N PRO A 123 -15.76 7.08 0.19
CA PRO A 123 -14.61 6.38 -0.39
C PRO A 123 -13.36 7.27 -0.40
N ARG A 124 -12.23 6.75 0.08
CA ARG A 124 -10.96 7.48 0.17
C ARG A 124 -9.84 6.78 -0.55
N MET A 125 -9.80 5.46 -0.47
CA MET A 125 -8.78 4.62 -1.07
C MET A 125 -9.46 3.56 -1.94
N ALA A 126 -8.87 3.26 -3.08
CA ALA A 126 -9.31 2.16 -3.93
C ALA A 126 -8.80 0.82 -3.38
N SER A 127 -9.45 -0.28 -3.75
CA SER A 127 -8.84 -1.60 -3.63
C SER A 127 -7.63 -1.70 -4.57
N CYS A 128 -6.65 -2.51 -4.19
CA CYS A 128 -5.48 -2.79 -5.00
C CYS A 128 -5.39 -4.29 -5.27
N ASP A 129 -5.26 -4.63 -6.55
CA ASP A 129 -5.09 -6.00 -7.01
C ASP A 129 -3.86 -6.08 -7.91
N ASN A 130 -3.07 -7.15 -7.73
CA ASN A 130 -1.92 -7.43 -8.57
C ASN A 130 -2.28 -8.49 -9.61
N PHE A 131 -1.85 -8.29 -10.85
CA PHE A 131 -1.99 -9.29 -11.89
C PHE A 131 -0.64 -9.58 -12.56
N ARG A 132 -0.50 -10.78 -13.07
CA ARG A 132 0.64 -11.22 -13.86
C ARG A 132 0.14 -11.90 -15.11
N ILE A 133 0.70 -11.52 -16.26
CA ILE A 133 0.43 -12.12 -17.55
C ILE A 133 1.70 -12.78 -18.04
N GLU A 134 1.66 -14.07 -18.29
CA GLU A 134 2.73 -14.86 -18.89
C GLU A 134 2.34 -15.19 -20.32
N ILE A 135 3.22 -14.86 -21.26
CA ILE A 135 2.99 -15.08 -22.69
C ILE A 135 4.07 -16.02 -23.20
N GLU A 136 3.67 -17.19 -23.61
CA GLU A 136 4.56 -18.18 -24.21
C GLU A 136 4.53 -18.05 -25.74
N GLY A 137 5.71 -17.85 -26.33
CA GLY A 137 5.88 -17.69 -27.76
C GLY A 137 6.68 -18.84 -28.36
N VAL A 138 6.82 -18.82 -29.69
CA VAL A 138 7.64 -19.77 -30.45
C VAL A 138 8.68 -19.00 -31.22
N SER A 139 9.96 -19.28 -30.95
CA SER A 139 11.08 -18.60 -31.62
C SER A 139 11.13 -18.94 -33.11
N ALA A 140 11.42 -17.93 -33.93
CA ALA A 140 11.67 -18.06 -35.38
C ALA A 140 12.84 -17.19 -35.78
N HIS A 141 13.33 -17.37 -37.01
CA HIS A 141 14.34 -16.49 -37.58
C HIS A 141 13.74 -15.09 -37.78
N GLY A 142 14.49 -14.04 -37.47
CA GLY A 142 14.00 -12.66 -37.53
C GLY A 142 13.45 -12.22 -38.88
N SER A 143 13.91 -12.82 -39.99
CA SER A 143 13.38 -12.56 -41.35
C SER A 143 12.16 -13.41 -41.71
N THR A 144 11.78 -14.40 -40.90
CA THR A 144 10.66 -15.29 -41.13
C THR A 144 9.72 -15.39 -39.92
N PRO A 145 9.20 -14.24 -39.40
CA PRO A 145 8.40 -14.21 -38.17
C PRO A 145 7.11 -15.02 -38.27
N HIS A 146 6.60 -15.26 -39.48
CA HIS A 146 5.41 -16.07 -39.75
C HIS A 146 5.57 -17.57 -39.41
N GLN A 147 6.80 -18.01 -39.11
CA GLN A 147 7.11 -19.38 -38.69
C GLN A 147 7.14 -19.56 -37.17
N GLY A 148 6.91 -18.49 -36.44
CA GLY A 148 6.90 -18.48 -34.97
C GLY A 148 5.64 -17.85 -34.38
N VAL A 149 5.70 -17.58 -33.08
CA VAL A 149 4.70 -16.82 -32.33
C VAL A 149 5.42 -15.73 -31.54
N ASP A 150 5.20 -14.48 -31.93
CA ASP A 150 5.88 -13.32 -31.34
C ASP A 150 5.23 -12.91 -30.00
N ALA A 151 5.82 -13.35 -28.92
CA ALA A 151 5.36 -13.01 -27.57
C ALA A 151 5.56 -11.53 -27.22
N ILE A 152 6.59 -10.87 -27.79
CA ILE A 152 6.85 -9.44 -27.53
C ILE A 152 5.78 -8.58 -28.19
N LEU A 153 5.48 -8.85 -29.46
CA LEU A 153 4.41 -8.15 -30.16
C LEU A 153 3.05 -8.39 -29.48
N THR A 154 2.78 -9.61 -29.07
CA THR A 154 1.56 -9.95 -28.30
C THR A 154 1.48 -9.15 -27.01
N ALA A 155 2.58 -9.05 -26.25
CA ALA A 155 2.62 -8.25 -25.02
C ALA A 155 2.34 -6.77 -25.31
N ALA A 156 2.90 -6.22 -26.38
CA ALA A 156 2.66 -4.83 -26.76
C ALA A 156 1.18 -4.56 -27.07
N TYR A 157 0.51 -5.44 -27.77
CA TYR A 157 -0.94 -5.35 -28.01
C TYR A 157 -1.73 -5.46 -26.68
N ILE A 158 -1.42 -6.40 -25.82
CA ILE A 158 -2.10 -6.52 -24.52
C ILE A 158 -1.97 -5.24 -23.72
N ILE A 159 -0.77 -4.63 -23.66
CA ILE A 159 -0.54 -3.38 -22.92
C ILE A 159 -1.41 -2.24 -23.47
N THR A 160 -1.54 -2.13 -24.76
CA THR A 160 -2.38 -1.08 -25.37
C THR A 160 -3.87 -1.37 -25.19
N GLU A 161 -4.29 -2.58 -25.44
CA GLU A 161 -5.70 -2.98 -25.39
C GLU A 161 -6.27 -2.96 -23.94
N ILE A 162 -5.47 -3.32 -22.93
CA ILE A 162 -5.93 -3.32 -21.55
C ILE A 162 -6.34 -1.91 -21.08
N GLN A 163 -5.82 -0.85 -21.72
CA GLN A 163 -6.27 0.52 -21.43
C GLN A 163 -7.72 0.77 -21.85
N ALA A 164 -8.24 -0.01 -22.80
CA ALA A 164 -9.63 0.06 -23.19
C ALA A 164 -10.60 -0.41 -22.09
N VAL A 165 -10.14 -1.22 -21.16
CA VAL A 165 -10.93 -1.62 -19.99
C VAL A 165 -11.32 -0.37 -19.20
N VAL A 166 -10.37 0.53 -18.94
CA VAL A 166 -10.63 1.78 -18.21
C VAL A 166 -11.49 2.73 -19.03
N SER A 167 -11.16 2.91 -20.32
CA SER A 167 -11.76 4.00 -21.12
C SER A 167 -13.05 3.60 -21.84
N ARG A 168 -13.34 2.31 -22.03
CA ARG A 168 -14.47 1.82 -22.84
C ARG A 168 -15.38 0.81 -22.16
N MET A 169 -14.88 0.11 -21.12
CA MET A 169 -15.65 -0.96 -20.47
C MET A 169 -16.07 -0.58 -19.04
N ASN A 170 -15.34 0.30 -18.39
CA ASN A 170 -15.67 0.80 -17.07
C ASN A 170 -16.73 1.90 -17.13
N ASP A 171 -17.64 1.93 -16.16
CA ASP A 171 -18.54 3.06 -15.96
C ASP A 171 -17.72 4.30 -15.59
N PRO A 172 -17.86 5.44 -16.29
CA PRO A 172 -17.05 6.64 -16.02
C PRO A 172 -17.26 7.23 -14.62
N LEU A 173 -18.29 6.82 -13.90
CA LEU A 173 -18.52 7.20 -12.50
C LEU A 173 -17.83 6.26 -11.50
N ASN A 174 -17.28 5.14 -11.95
CA ASN A 174 -16.48 4.23 -11.13
C ASN A 174 -15.00 4.50 -11.33
N PRO A 175 -14.27 4.95 -10.30
CA PRO A 175 -12.82 5.10 -10.41
C PRO A 175 -12.16 3.75 -10.68
N LEU A 176 -11.35 3.68 -11.73
CA LEU A 176 -10.55 2.50 -12.08
C LEU A 176 -9.23 2.94 -12.71
N VAL A 177 -8.14 2.36 -12.24
CA VAL A 177 -6.81 2.52 -12.83
C VAL A 177 -6.26 1.13 -13.15
N VAL A 178 -5.65 0.98 -14.33
CA VAL A 178 -4.92 -0.23 -14.70
C VAL A 178 -3.52 0.19 -15.15
N THR A 179 -2.50 -0.31 -14.44
CA THR A 179 -1.10 0.04 -14.71
C THR A 179 -0.29 -1.23 -14.96
N VAL A 180 0.48 -1.24 -16.04
CA VAL A 180 1.51 -2.25 -16.27
C VAL A 180 2.83 -1.69 -15.76
N GLY A 181 3.19 -2.02 -14.53
CA GLY A 181 4.39 -1.48 -13.86
C GLY A 181 5.69 -2.15 -14.30
N ARG A 182 5.64 -3.36 -14.87
CA ARG A 182 6.82 -4.09 -15.31
C ARG A 182 6.54 -4.96 -16.51
N ILE A 183 7.47 -4.98 -17.45
CA ILE A 183 7.51 -5.94 -18.56
C ILE A 183 8.92 -6.54 -18.65
N THR A 184 9.02 -7.82 -18.94
CA THR A 184 10.27 -8.53 -19.20
C THR A 184 10.05 -9.53 -20.32
N GLY A 185 10.87 -9.54 -21.33
CA GLY A 185 10.72 -10.45 -22.45
C GLY A 185 11.88 -10.40 -23.43
N GLY A 186 11.93 -11.39 -24.33
CA GLY A 186 12.97 -11.51 -25.34
C GLY A 186 14.24 -12.24 -24.87
N GLN A 187 14.94 -12.83 -25.81
CA GLN A 187 16.20 -13.55 -25.57
C GLN A 187 17.35 -13.01 -26.42
N ARG A 188 17.03 -12.50 -27.61
CA ARG A 188 17.99 -11.96 -28.61
C ARG A 188 17.36 -10.83 -29.39
N PHE A 189 18.23 -10.02 -30.02
CA PHE A 189 17.87 -9.07 -31.09
C PHE A 189 17.77 -9.80 -32.43
#